data_93377f108085cc0b7b91a2249e262038
#
_entry.id   93377f108085cc0b7b91a2249e262038
#
_cell.length_a   1.000
_cell.length_b   1.000
_cell.length_c   1.000
_cell.angle_alpha   90.00
_cell.angle_beta   90.00
_cell.angle_gamma   90.00
#
_symmetry.space_group_name_H-M   'P 1'
#
loop_
_entity.id
_entity.type
_entity.pdbx_description
1 polymer ?
#
loop_
_entity_poly.entity_id
_entity_poly.type
_entity_poly.pdbx_seq_one_letter_code
_entity_poly.pdbx_strand_id
1 'polypeptide(L)'
;MPASVASDGQGADTRNPDLAEMLAPLGGEFGFKGAALAGVAEIFSAVLTGMRLSFDILPMGGPDFGTPRGMGAFVLALNPDAFLE
;
A
#
# COMPACT_ATOMS: atom_id res chain seq x y z
N MET A 1 13.13 4.76 -15.52
CA MET A 1 12.37 4.98 -14.27
C MET A 1 13.28 5.62 -13.25
N PRO A 2 12.81 6.58 -12.42
CA PRO A 2 13.65 7.19 -11.39
C PRO A 2 14.12 6.15 -10.34
N ALA A 3 15.17 6.49 -9.61
CA ALA A 3 15.59 5.69 -8.46
C ALA A 3 14.59 5.83 -7.29
N SER A 4 14.62 4.86 -6.38
CA SER A 4 13.78 4.84 -5.17
C SER A 4 12.27 4.87 -5.44
N VAL A 5 11.84 4.33 -6.58
CA VAL A 5 10.41 4.23 -6.95
C VAL A 5 9.93 2.78 -6.89
N ALA A 6 10.78 1.84 -7.26
CA ALA A 6 10.43 0.43 -7.30
C ALA A 6 11.60 -0.46 -6.89
N SER A 7 11.28 -1.66 -6.46
CA SER A 7 12.27 -2.69 -6.15
C SER A 7 11.99 -3.96 -6.96
N ASP A 8 13.04 -4.74 -7.15
CA ASP A 8 12.93 -6.07 -7.74
C ASP A 8 12.40 -7.10 -6.73
N GLY A 9 12.29 -8.35 -7.15
CA GLY A 9 11.81 -9.44 -6.30
C GLY A 9 12.69 -9.75 -5.09
N GLN A 10 13.92 -9.22 -5.04
CA GLN A 10 14.84 -9.34 -3.90
C GLN A 10 14.79 -8.14 -2.96
N GLY A 11 13.97 -7.13 -3.30
CA GLY A 11 13.87 -5.90 -2.52
C GLY A 11 14.95 -4.86 -2.84
N ALA A 12 15.76 -5.09 -3.87
CA ALA A 12 16.78 -4.12 -4.30
C ALA A 12 16.16 -3.05 -5.21
N ASP A 13 16.60 -1.80 -5.02
CA ASP A 13 16.12 -0.69 -5.85
C ASP A 13 16.40 -0.98 -7.34
N THR A 14 15.41 -0.76 -8.19
CA THR A 14 15.59 -0.93 -9.63
C THR A 14 15.05 0.25 -10.41
N ARG A 15 15.76 0.60 -11.47
CA ARG A 15 15.33 1.61 -12.44
C ARG A 15 14.81 0.98 -13.73
N ASN A 16 14.89 -0.35 -13.82
CA ASN A 16 14.39 -1.10 -14.98
C ASN A 16 12.95 -1.53 -14.71
N PRO A 17 11.96 -1.03 -15.48
CA PRO A 17 10.56 -1.40 -15.27
C PRO A 17 10.28 -2.89 -15.46
N ASP A 18 11.08 -3.60 -16.27
CA ASP A 18 10.89 -5.03 -16.50
C ASP A 18 11.26 -5.89 -15.27
N LEU A 19 12.06 -5.34 -14.36
CA LEU A 19 12.47 -5.99 -13.13
C LEU A 19 11.68 -5.52 -11.91
N ALA A 20 10.81 -4.53 -12.08
CA ALA A 20 10.05 -3.96 -10.98
C ALA A 20 8.92 -4.92 -10.56
N GLU A 21 8.98 -5.38 -9.32
CA GLU A 21 7.95 -6.23 -8.72
C GLU A 21 7.18 -5.54 -7.60
N MET A 22 7.80 -4.57 -6.94
CA MET A 22 7.20 -3.86 -5.83
C MET A 22 7.43 -2.36 -5.98
N LEU A 23 6.45 -1.56 -5.54
CA LEU A 23 6.63 -0.12 -5.41
C LEU A 23 7.35 0.20 -4.11
N ALA A 24 8.30 1.12 -4.18
CA ALA A 24 8.94 1.64 -2.99
C ALA A 24 7.99 2.56 -2.20
N PRO A 25 8.15 2.68 -0.88
CA PRO A 25 7.40 3.67 -0.11
C PRO A 25 7.62 5.08 -0.64
N LEU A 26 6.58 5.92 -0.53
CA LEU A 26 6.67 7.32 -0.91
C LEU A 26 7.77 8.05 -0.13
N GLY A 27 8.51 8.93 -0.78
CA GLY A 27 9.45 9.81 -0.14
C GLY A 27 10.91 9.68 -0.58
N GLY A 28 11.24 8.80 -1.51
CA GLY A 28 12.61 8.60 -2.00
C GLY A 28 13.57 8.30 -0.84
N GLU A 29 14.54 9.16 -0.60
CA GLU A 29 15.49 9.05 0.53
C GLU A 29 14.78 9.07 1.91
N PHE A 30 13.59 9.63 1.97
CA PHE A 30 12.74 9.69 3.16
C PHE A 30 11.62 8.64 3.13
N GLY A 31 11.84 7.53 2.44
CA GLY A 31 10.87 6.45 2.28
C GLY A 31 10.34 5.86 3.59
N PHE A 32 11.09 6.00 4.69
CA PHE A 32 10.61 5.60 6.03
C PHE A 32 9.33 6.34 6.45
N LYS A 33 9.14 7.59 5.99
CA LYS A 33 7.91 8.35 6.25
C LYS A 33 6.73 7.78 5.45
N GLY A 34 6.97 7.42 4.19
CA GLY A 34 5.97 6.74 3.35
C GLY A 34 5.64 5.34 3.87
N ALA A 35 6.62 4.61 4.39
CA ALA A 35 6.41 3.31 5.02
C ALA A 35 5.54 3.43 6.28
N ALA A 36 5.76 4.46 7.09
CA ALA A 36 4.92 4.72 8.26
C ALA A 36 3.47 5.04 7.87
N LEU A 37 3.26 5.84 6.82
CA LEU A 37 1.93 6.14 6.29
C LEU A 37 1.25 4.88 5.74
N ALA A 38 1.98 4.02 5.04
CA ALA A 38 1.48 2.73 4.57
C ALA A 38 1.07 1.84 5.74
N GLY A 39 1.82 1.85 6.85
CA GLY A 39 1.47 1.15 8.08
C GLY A 39 0.16 1.64 8.68
N VAL A 40 -0.08 2.95 8.70
CA VAL A 40 -1.35 3.54 9.14
C VAL A 40 -2.50 3.05 8.24
N ALA A 41 -2.32 3.10 6.92
CA ALA A 41 -3.32 2.62 5.97
C ALA A 41 -3.65 1.13 6.20
N GLU A 42 -2.64 0.30 6.41
CA GLU A 42 -2.80 -1.13 6.69
C GLU A 42 -3.56 -1.37 8.00
N ILE A 43 -3.22 -0.65 9.06
CA ILE A 43 -3.89 -0.77 10.36
C ILE A 43 -5.38 -0.42 10.23
N PHE A 44 -5.71 0.73 9.66
CA PHE A 44 -7.10 1.17 9.58
C PHE A 44 -7.91 0.39 8.57
N SER A 45 -7.33 -0.02 7.44
CA SER A 45 -8.06 -0.72 6.38
C SER A 45 -8.13 -2.23 6.58
N ALA A 46 -7.13 -2.84 7.20
CA ALA A 46 -7.03 -4.28 7.36
C ALA A 46 -7.20 -4.73 8.80
N VAL A 47 -6.38 -4.24 9.71
CA VAL A 47 -6.37 -4.74 11.10
C VAL A 47 -7.68 -4.43 11.81
N LEU A 48 -8.19 -3.19 11.72
CA LEU A 48 -9.43 -2.78 12.37
C LEU A 48 -10.68 -3.37 11.70
N THR A 49 -10.62 -3.69 10.42
CA THR A 49 -11.75 -4.29 9.68
C THR A 49 -11.73 -5.81 9.68
N GLY A 50 -10.64 -6.42 10.15
CA GLY A 50 -10.49 -7.87 10.17
C GLY A 50 -10.18 -8.49 8.81
N MET A 51 -9.83 -7.70 7.79
CA MET A 51 -9.42 -8.24 6.50
C MET A 51 -7.98 -8.80 6.56
N ARG A 52 -7.57 -9.50 5.52
CA ARG A 52 -6.19 -9.96 5.37
C ARG A 52 -5.24 -8.77 5.16
N LEU A 53 -4.01 -8.91 5.63
CA LEU A 53 -2.96 -7.94 5.35
C LEU A 53 -2.62 -7.95 3.86
N SER A 54 -2.07 -6.84 3.36
CA SER A 54 -1.89 -6.61 1.92
C SER A 54 -1.14 -7.74 1.21
N PHE A 55 -0.08 -8.29 1.81
CA PHE A 55 0.69 -9.38 1.20
C PHE A 55 0.02 -10.76 1.33
N ASP A 56 -1.05 -10.88 2.10
CA ASP A 56 -1.85 -12.11 2.23
C ASP A 56 -3.08 -12.09 1.31
N ILE A 57 -3.33 -10.99 0.61
CA ILE A 57 -4.43 -10.88 -0.35
C ILE A 57 -4.06 -11.66 -1.61
N LEU A 58 -5.00 -12.47 -2.11
CA LEU A 58 -4.81 -13.22 -3.34
C LEU A 58 -4.59 -12.28 -4.54
N PRO A 59 -3.77 -12.71 -5.53
CA PRO A 59 -3.55 -11.91 -6.73
C PRO A 59 -4.84 -11.53 -7.43
N MET A 60 -4.98 -10.27 -7.81
CA MET A 60 -6.18 -9.76 -8.50
C MET A 60 -6.26 -10.24 -9.95
N GLY A 61 -5.11 -10.53 -10.56
CA GLY A 61 -5.01 -10.99 -11.94
C GLY A 61 -5.18 -12.50 -12.14
N GLY A 62 -5.53 -13.23 -11.11
CA GLY A 62 -5.70 -14.67 -11.18
C GLY A 62 -4.48 -15.45 -10.71
N PRO A 63 -4.44 -16.80 -10.85
CA PRO A 63 -5.40 -17.62 -11.61
C PRO A 63 -6.76 -17.82 -10.94
N ASP A 64 -6.89 -17.54 -9.65
CA ASP A 64 -8.16 -17.70 -8.92
C ASP A 64 -8.98 -16.42 -8.96
N PHE A 65 -10.08 -16.44 -9.72
CA PHE A 65 -11.06 -15.34 -9.78
C PHE A 65 -12.34 -15.64 -8.99
N GLY A 66 -12.47 -16.84 -8.44
CA GLY A 66 -13.68 -17.27 -7.74
C GLY A 66 -13.67 -17.00 -6.24
N THR A 67 -12.52 -16.85 -5.64
CA THR A 67 -12.38 -16.62 -4.20
C THR A 67 -12.47 -15.14 -3.87
N PRO A 68 -13.41 -14.72 -3.00
CA PRO A 68 -13.48 -13.33 -2.55
C PRO A 68 -12.17 -12.89 -1.88
N ARG A 69 -11.72 -11.66 -2.17
CA ARG A 69 -10.50 -11.10 -1.58
C ARG A 69 -10.73 -10.61 -0.15
N GLY A 70 -11.97 -10.31 0.22
CA GLY A 70 -12.31 -9.89 1.57
C GLY A 70 -11.63 -8.58 1.97
N MET A 71 -11.60 -7.61 1.06
CA MET A 71 -10.93 -6.33 1.27
C MET A 71 -11.74 -5.41 2.15
N GLY A 72 -11.07 -4.72 3.06
CA GLY A 72 -11.63 -3.67 3.88
C GLY A 72 -11.18 -2.29 3.43
N ALA A 73 -11.84 -1.27 3.94
CA ALA A 73 -11.48 0.12 3.66
C ALA A 73 -11.76 0.98 4.89
N PHE A 74 -11.02 2.08 4.99
CA PHE A 74 -11.24 3.12 5.98
C PHE A 74 -11.47 4.45 5.26
N VAL A 75 -12.51 5.19 5.68
CA VAL A 75 -12.84 6.50 5.13
C VAL A 75 -12.93 7.49 6.27
N LEU A 76 -12.23 8.61 6.15
CA LEU A 76 -12.27 9.72 7.10
C LEU A 76 -12.75 10.97 6.35
N ALA A 77 -13.82 11.57 6.84
CA ALA A 77 -14.33 12.83 6.34
C ALA A 77 -14.30 13.87 7.45
N LEU A 78 -13.69 15.01 7.17
CA LEU A 78 -13.58 16.11 8.12
C LEU A 78 -14.35 17.32 7.59
N ASN A 79 -15.22 17.88 8.43
CA ASN A 79 -15.84 19.16 8.15
C ASN A 79 -14.95 20.27 8.71
N PRO A 80 -14.30 21.09 7.87
CA PRO A 80 -13.43 22.15 8.36
C PRO A 80 -14.17 23.19 9.22
N ASP A 81 -15.44 23.42 8.92
CA ASP A 81 -16.26 24.39 9.67
C ASP A 81 -16.51 23.95 11.13
N ALA A 82 -16.31 22.68 11.45
CA ALA A 82 -16.41 22.21 12.83
C ALA A 82 -15.22 22.63 13.71
N PHE A 83 -14.11 23.05 13.11
CA PHE A 83 -12.86 23.41 13.78
C PHE A 83 -12.53 24.90 13.70
N LEU A 84 -13.18 25.63 12.79
CA LEU A 84 -12.95 27.05 12.55
C LEU A 84 -14.14 27.87 13.05
N GLU A 85 -13.85 28.94 13.75
CA GLU A 85 -14.86 29.93 14.18
C GLU A 85 -15.14 30.97 13.10
#